data_eca4b108a34aff109910b55db1af404d
#
_entry.id   eca4b108a34aff109910b55db1af404d
#
_cell.length_a   1.000
_cell.length_b   1.000
_cell.length_c   1.000
_cell.angle_alpha   90.00
_cell.angle_beta   90.00
_cell.angle_gamma   90.00
#
_symmetry.space_group_name_H-M   'P 1'
#
loop_
_entity.id
_entity.type
_entity.pdbx_description
1 polymer ?
#
loop_
_entity_poly.entity_id
_entity_poly.type
_entity_poly.pdbx_seq_one_letter_code
_entity_poly.pdbx_strand_id
1 'polypeptide(L)'
;MSSFFTIPTSNTSKIIKEAKRLTNKLFLPNYEYQKIGVILLDISDAKYEQFSFYEHENYERSDILMDSLDQLNDRFGNGTLFMGAQGIQKNWKMRADRKSAAYTTKLIDIPRVD
;
A
#
# COMPACT_ATOMS: atom_id res chain seq x y z
N MET A 1 11.02 -13.64 -5.51
CA MET A 1 12.22 -12.82 -5.25
C MET A 1 11.94 -11.99 -4.02
N SER A 2 12.86 -11.87 -3.09
CA SER A 2 12.73 -11.09 -1.86
C SER A 2 13.81 -10.02 -1.77
N SER A 3 13.56 -9.01 -0.97
CA SER A 3 14.52 -7.95 -0.62
C SER A 3 14.24 -7.53 0.81
N PHE A 4 15.26 -6.98 1.46
CA PHE A 4 15.17 -6.49 2.83
C PHE A 4 15.44 -4.99 2.85
N PHE A 5 14.72 -4.30 3.70
CA PHE A 5 15.07 -2.93 4.08
C PHE A 5 16.13 -3.00 5.19
N THR A 6 17.21 -2.27 5.02
CA THR A 6 18.26 -2.20 6.05
C THR A 6 17.72 -1.59 7.34
N ILE A 7 16.77 -0.69 7.22
CA ILE A 7 16.06 -0.04 8.32
C ILE A 7 14.57 -0.24 8.08
N PRO A 8 13.80 -0.73 9.07
CA PRO A 8 12.34 -0.82 8.97
C PRO A 8 11.73 0.50 8.54
N THR A 9 10.68 0.47 7.75
CA THR A 9 10.05 1.70 7.26
C THR A 9 8.57 1.51 6.99
N SER A 10 7.77 2.48 7.42
CA SER A 10 6.35 2.65 7.07
C SER A 10 6.15 3.51 5.82
N ASN A 11 7.22 4.11 5.28
CA ASN A 11 7.13 5.03 4.15
C ASN A 11 6.70 4.35 2.86
N THR A 12 5.48 4.64 2.42
CA THR A 12 4.87 4.09 1.21
C THR A 12 5.71 4.33 -0.04
N SER A 13 6.38 5.48 -0.16
CA SER A 13 7.23 5.78 -1.32
C SER A 13 8.46 4.87 -1.39
N LYS A 14 9.10 4.58 -0.24
CA LYS A 14 10.23 3.65 -0.16
C LYS A 14 9.79 2.23 -0.53
N ILE A 15 8.64 1.79 -0.02
CA ILE A 15 8.06 0.48 -0.33
C ILE A 15 7.75 0.35 -1.83
N ILE A 16 7.09 1.35 -2.42
CA ILE A 16 6.78 1.37 -3.86
C ILE A 16 8.06 1.33 -4.71
N LYS A 17 9.07 2.11 -4.34
CA LYS A 17 10.36 2.14 -5.06
C LYS A 17 11.01 0.76 -5.07
N GLU A 18 11.02 0.08 -3.94
CA GLU A 18 11.60 -1.25 -3.83
C GLU A 18 10.77 -2.30 -4.59
N ALA A 19 9.44 -2.26 -4.48
CA ALA A 19 8.55 -3.12 -5.25
C ALA A 19 8.76 -2.96 -6.76
N LYS A 20 8.88 -1.73 -7.25
CA LYS A 20 9.21 -1.46 -8.67
C LYS A 20 10.58 -2.02 -9.06
N ARG A 21 11.59 -1.87 -8.20
CA ARG A 21 12.92 -2.42 -8.45
C ARG A 21 12.89 -3.95 -8.58
N LEU A 22 12.17 -4.63 -7.69
CA LEU A 22 11.99 -6.08 -7.75
C LEU A 22 11.19 -6.51 -8.97
N THR A 23 10.12 -5.81 -9.27
CA THR A 23 9.29 -6.09 -10.47
C THR A 23 10.10 -5.98 -11.75
N ASN A 24 10.91 -4.94 -11.90
CA ASN A 24 11.75 -4.77 -13.08
C ASN A 24 12.79 -5.90 -13.24
N LYS A 25 13.26 -6.48 -12.14
CA LYS A 25 14.17 -7.64 -12.18
C LYS A 25 13.45 -8.95 -12.53
N LEU A 26 12.18 -9.08 -12.18
CA LEU A 26 11.38 -10.27 -12.45
C LEU A 26 10.72 -10.24 -13.82
N PHE A 27 10.55 -9.04 -14.39
CA PHE A 27 9.85 -8.87 -15.64
C PHE A 27 10.65 -9.47 -16.81
N LEU A 28 10.01 -10.39 -17.50
CA LEU A 28 10.52 -10.98 -18.75
C LEU A 28 9.68 -10.45 -19.91
N PRO A 29 10.28 -9.82 -20.92
CA PRO A 29 9.57 -9.38 -22.09
C PRO A 29 8.95 -10.59 -22.84
N ASN A 30 7.80 -10.39 -23.44
CA ASN A 30 7.04 -11.42 -24.15
C ASN A 30 6.46 -12.55 -23.29
N TYR A 31 6.38 -12.35 -21.97
CA TYR A 31 5.71 -13.27 -21.05
C TYR A 31 4.39 -12.66 -20.58
N GLU A 32 3.28 -13.41 -20.67
CA GLU A 32 1.98 -12.97 -20.20
C GLU A 32 1.81 -13.25 -18.71
N TYR A 33 1.68 -12.18 -17.91
CA TYR A 33 1.47 -12.27 -16.48
C TYR A 33 -0.01 -12.12 -16.15
N GLN A 34 -0.59 -13.09 -15.46
CA GLN A 34 -1.98 -13.02 -15.00
C GLN A 34 -2.13 -12.25 -13.69
N LYS A 35 -1.14 -12.34 -12.81
CA LYS A 35 -1.20 -11.72 -11.49
C LYS A 35 0.20 -11.40 -10.97
N ILE A 36 0.33 -10.25 -10.33
CA ILE A 36 1.48 -9.88 -9.53
C ILE A 36 1.03 -9.48 -8.13
N GLY A 37 1.83 -9.78 -7.14
CA GLY A 37 1.55 -9.41 -5.75
C GLY A 37 2.83 -9.02 -5.03
N VAL A 38 2.68 -8.20 -4.02
CA VAL A 38 3.72 -7.82 -3.06
C VAL A 38 3.28 -8.28 -1.68
N ILE A 39 4.18 -8.96 -0.97
CA ILE A 39 3.94 -9.42 0.40
C ILE A 39 4.99 -8.76 1.28
N LEU A 40 4.54 -8.10 2.33
CA LEU A 40 5.41 -7.56 3.38
C LEU A 40 5.53 -8.61 4.48
N LEU A 41 6.76 -8.95 4.83
CA LEU A 41 7.10 -9.92 5.87
C LEU A 41 7.79 -9.18 7.02
N ASP A 42 7.84 -9.82 8.18
CA ASP A 42 8.53 -9.31 9.38
C ASP A 42 8.05 -7.89 9.78
N ILE A 43 6.74 -7.72 9.79
CA ILE A 43 6.12 -6.46 10.23
C ILE A 43 6.30 -6.33 11.74
N SER A 44 6.91 -5.23 12.17
CA SER A 44 7.09 -4.88 13.58
C SER A 44 6.36 -3.59 13.94
N ASP A 45 6.10 -3.39 15.23
CA ASP A 45 5.53 -2.14 15.72
C ASP A 45 6.55 -1.00 15.59
N ALA A 46 6.12 0.15 15.07
CA ALA A 46 6.94 1.35 14.89
C ALA A 46 7.59 1.85 16.20
N LYS A 47 7.04 1.48 17.37
CA LYS A 47 7.62 1.83 18.68
C LYS A 47 9.00 1.22 18.94
N TYR A 48 9.36 0.18 18.22
CA TYR A 48 10.65 -0.52 18.38
C TYR A 48 11.65 -0.15 17.28
N GLU A 49 11.51 1.01 16.66
CA GLU A 49 12.43 1.45 15.62
C GLU A 49 13.83 1.68 16.19
N GLN A 50 14.80 0.97 15.64
CA GLN A 50 16.21 1.16 15.91
C GLN A 50 16.72 2.29 15.01
N PHE A 51 16.84 3.48 15.56
CA PHE A 51 17.31 4.63 14.82
C PHE A 51 18.75 4.46 14.35
N SER A 52 18.99 4.69 13.08
CA SER A 52 20.34 4.87 12.54
C SER A 52 20.76 6.34 12.72
N PHE A 53 21.93 6.57 13.29
CA PHE A 53 22.47 7.90 13.56
C PHE A 53 22.63 8.79 12.30
N TYR A 54 22.59 8.22 11.11
CA TYR A 54 22.86 8.91 9.85
C TYR A 54 21.61 9.43 9.11
N GLU A 55 20.38 9.06 9.50
CA GLU A 55 19.16 9.39 8.73
C GLU A 55 18.06 10.09 9.54
N HIS A 56 18.37 10.66 10.71
CA HIS A 56 17.37 11.19 11.66
C HIS A 56 16.47 12.30 11.08
N GLU A 57 17.03 13.25 10.33
CA GLU A 57 16.25 14.42 9.85
C GLU A 57 15.21 14.09 8.77
N ASN A 58 15.42 13.02 7.99
CA ASN A 58 14.51 12.66 6.91
C ASN A 58 13.34 11.74 7.39
N TYR A 59 13.49 11.10 8.54
CA TYR A 59 12.47 10.21 9.09
C TYR A 59 11.27 10.97 9.62
N GLU A 60 11.47 11.96 10.49
CA GLU A 60 10.39 12.74 11.09
C GLU A 60 9.50 13.41 10.04
N ARG A 61 10.10 14.01 9.01
CA ARG A 61 9.35 14.60 7.90
C ARG A 61 8.55 13.59 7.11
N SER A 62 9.11 12.40 6.94
CA SER A 62 8.49 11.30 6.24
C SER A 62 7.27 10.78 6.99
N ASP A 63 7.38 10.61 8.29
CA ASP A 63 6.30 10.09 9.14
C ASP A 63 5.16 11.10 9.22
N ILE A 64 5.45 12.38 9.44
CA ILE A 64 4.45 13.46 9.40
C ILE A 64 3.69 13.46 8.06
N LEU A 65 4.38 13.24 6.95
CA LEU A 65 3.75 13.18 5.64
C LEU A 65 2.83 11.97 5.50
N MET A 66 3.28 10.80 5.96
CA MET A 66 2.47 9.56 5.91
C MET A 66 1.25 9.69 6.83
N ASP A 67 1.40 10.17 8.04
CA ASP A 67 0.30 10.43 8.97
C ASP A 67 -0.72 11.40 8.40
N SER A 68 -0.25 12.49 7.75
CA SER A 68 -1.14 13.46 7.11
C SER A 68 -1.92 12.84 5.96
N LEU A 69 -1.28 11.98 5.17
CA LEU A 69 -1.92 11.26 4.07
C LEU A 69 -2.99 10.29 4.60
N ASP A 70 -2.68 9.57 5.66
CA ASP A 70 -3.61 8.62 6.29
C ASP A 70 -4.80 9.35 6.90
N GLN A 71 -4.59 10.43 7.65
CA GLN A 71 -5.67 11.26 8.21
C GLN A 71 -6.60 11.83 7.14
N LEU A 72 -6.05 12.26 6.00
CA LEU A 72 -6.87 12.76 4.89
C LEU A 72 -7.68 11.64 4.24
N ASN A 73 -7.10 10.46 4.06
CA ASN A 73 -7.81 9.32 3.51
C ASN A 73 -8.88 8.77 4.48
N ASP A 74 -8.64 8.81 5.77
CA ASP A 74 -9.63 8.44 6.79
C ASP A 74 -10.82 9.41 6.79
N ARG A 75 -10.53 10.71 6.65
CA ARG A 75 -11.57 11.74 6.67
C ARG A 75 -12.41 11.81 5.39
N PHE A 76 -11.78 11.67 4.23
CA PHE A 76 -12.41 11.89 2.93
C PHE A 76 -12.66 10.59 2.15
N GLY A 77 -12.22 9.47 2.67
CA GLY A 77 -12.36 8.15 2.06
C GLY A 77 -11.07 7.62 1.46
N ASN A 78 -10.92 6.29 1.51
CA ASN A 78 -9.73 5.60 1.03
C ASN A 78 -9.45 5.89 -0.45
N GLY A 79 -8.24 6.35 -0.74
CA GLY A 79 -7.78 6.64 -2.08
C GLY A 79 -8.08 8.05 -2.58
N THR A 80 -8.54 8.96 -1.70
CA THR A 80 -8.67 10.40 -1.99
C THR A 80 -7.29 10.99 -2.29
N LEU A 81 -6.32 10.68 -1.46
CA LEU A 81 -4.91 10.96 -1.72
C LEU A 81 -4.16 9.65 -1.95
N PHE A 82 -3.34 9.63 -2.97
CA PHE A 82 -2.50 8.47 -3.30
C PHE A 82 -1.19 8.90 -3.96
N MET A 83 -0.19 8.04 -3.89
CA MET A 83 1.10 8.28 -4.52
C MET A 83 0.96 8.25 -6.04
N GLY A 84 1.49 9.26 -6.74
CA GLY A 84 1.45 9.34 -8.21
C GLY A 84 2.01 8.10 -8.92
N ALA A 85 2.92 7.37 -8.26
CA ALA A 85 3.46 6.11 -8.76
C ALA A 85 2.42 4.97 -8.89
N GLN A 86 1.25 5.10 -8.25
CA GLN A 86 0.15 4.13 -8.38
C GLN A 86 -0.61 4.26 -9.71
N GLY A 87 -0.44 5.39 -10.40
CA GLY A 87 -1.16 5.72 -11.62
C GLY A 87 -2.62 6.17 -11.38
N ILE A 88 -3.09 7.03 -12.26
CA ILE A 88 -4.47 7.57 -12.17
C ILE A 88 -5.46 6.59 -12.80
N GLN A 89 -5.12 6.03 -13.96
CA GLN A 89 -5.96 5.05 -14.66
C GLN A 89 -5.59 3.64 -14.24
N LYS A 90 -6.50 3.00 -13.50
CA LYS A 90 -6.29 1.63 -12.98
C LYS A 90 -6.96 0.60 -13.89
N ASN A 91 -6.55 0.52 -15.15
CA ASN A 91 -7.10 -0.43 -16.14
C ASN A 91 -6.92 -1.91 -15.72
N TRP A 92 -5.95 -2.16 -14.86
CA TRP A 92 -5.67 -3.47 -14.26
C TRP A 92 -6.60 -3.83 -13.10
N LYS A 93 -7.40 -2.89 -12.60
CA LYS A 93 -8.32 -3.15 -11.49
C LYS A 93 -9.36 -4.18 -11.92
N MET A 94 -9.49 -5.22 -11.11
CA MET A 94 -10.51 -6.25 -11.33
C MET A 94 -11.89 -5.60 -11.42
N ARG A 95 -12.62 -5.91 -12.48
CA ARG A 95 -14.03 -5.50 -12.61
C ARG A 95 -14.86 -6.19 -11.54
N ALA A 96 -15.58 -5.41 -10.79
CA ALA A 96 -16.40 -5.89 -9.67
C ALA A 96 -17.81 -5.26 -9.70
N ASP A 97 -18.33 -5.03 -10.91
CA ASP A 97 -19.57 -4.32 -11.15
C ASP A 97 -20.82 -5.10 -10.72
N ARG A 98 -20.67 -6.41 -10.53
CA ARG A 98 -21.73 -7.34 -10.11
C ARG A 98 -21.37 -8.07 -8.83
N LYS A 99 -20.98 -7.35 -7.79
CA LYS A 99 -20.80 -7.93 -6.46
C LYS A 99 -22.14 -8.11 -5.78
N SER A 100 -22.34 -9.26 -5.14
CA SER A 100 -23.34 -9.40 -4.10
C SER A 100 -23.05 -8.43 -2.94
N ALA A 101 -24.09 -8.00 -2.25
CA ALA A 101 -23.95 -7.17 -1.07
C ALA A 101 -23.10 -7.88 0.00
N ALA A 102 -22.37 -7.11 0.79
CA ALA A 102 -21.41 -7.64 1.76
C ALA A 102 -22.09 -7.90 3.12
N TYR A 103 -23.08 -8.78 3.14
CA TYR A 103 -23.93 -9.07 4.31
C TYR A 103 -23.17 -9.45 5.58
N THR A 104 -22.00 -10.04 5.45
CA THR A 104 -21.19 -10.49 6.60
C THR A 104 -20.20 -9.45 7.11
N THR A 105 -19.92 -8.40 6.32
CA THR A 105 -18.88 -7.42 6.65
C THR A 105 -19.37 -5.98 6.72
N LYS A 106 -20.57 -5.72 6.16
CA LYS A 106 -21.20 -4.39 6.19
C LYS A 106 -22.61 -4.49 6.73
N LEU A 107 -22.83 -3.98 7.94
CA LEU A 107 -24.13 -3.96 8.59
C LEU A 107 -25.21 -3.22 7.78
N ILE A 108 -24.82 -2.21 7.01
CA ILE A 108 -25.75 -1.42 6.19
C ILE A 108 -26.31 -2.22 4.99
N ASP A 109 -25.61 -3.25 4.56
CA ASP A 109 -25.98 -4.11 3.44
C ASP A 109 -26.94 -5.25 3.86
N ILE A 110 -27.21 -5.42 5.18
CA ILE A 110 -28.10 -6.45 5.70
C ILE A 110 -29.55 -6.11 5.32
N PRO A 111 -30.29 -7.05 4.69
CA PRO A 111 -31.70 -6.84 4.39
C PRO A 111 -32.48 -6.57 5.67
N ARG A 112 -33.25 -5.50 5.69
CA ARG A 112 -34.19 -5.23 6.78
C ARG A 112 -35.51 -5.98 6.45
N VAL A 113 -35.99 -6.73 7.42
CA VAL A 113 -37.31 -7.37 7.34
C VAL A 113 -38.28 -6.40 8.01
N ASP A 114 -39.26 -5.91 7.25
CA ASP A 114 -40.38 -5.11 7.77
C ASP A 114 -41.45 -6.03 8.36
#